data_d35314e90724d803f32711e0f735b3e9
#
_entry.id   d35314e90724d803f32711e0f735b3e9
#
_cell.length_a   1.000
_cell.length_b   1.000
_cell.length_c   1.000
_cell.angle_alpha   90.00
_cell.angle_beta   90.00
_cell.angle_gamma   90.00
#
_symmetry.space_group_name_H-M   'P 1'
#
loop_
_entity.id
_entity.type
_entity.pdbx_description
1 polymer ?
#
loop_
_entity_poly.entity_id
_entity_poly.type
_entity_poly.pdbx_seq_one_letter_code
_entity_poly.pdbx_strand_id
1 'polypeptide(L)'
;MIIPALDFIDGNVVRLHQGDYGRQRDYAGDALTRLLAYQAQGAQALHLVDLSGARDPARRQLAMLTRLLQALHVPVQVGGGVRSADDVAALLDAGAARVVIGSTAVRQPDEVARWFARFGAERLVLALDVRIGADGEKRVAVSGWQEDSGVTLEQMVDRFLALGLQHVLCTDIACDGTLQGANVALYRQICARYPQVAFQSSGGIGGLADIAALRGSGVQGVIVGRALLEGKMSVEEAIACWQNA
;
A
#
# COMPACT_ATOMS: atom_id res chain seq x y z
N MET A 1 -4.23 12.54 -1.84
CA MET A 1 -5.36 11.87 -2.53
C MET A 1 -5.87 10.68 -1.72
N ILE A 2 -7.12 10.26 -1.91
CA ILE A 2 -7.64 9.01 -1.34
C ILE A 2 -7.35 7.86 -2.32
N ILE A 3 -6.85 6.73 -1.79
CA ILE A 3 -6.48 5.55 -2.57
C ILE A 3 -7.23 4.34 -2.01
N PRO A 4 -8.40 3.99 -2.57
CA PRO A 4 -9.12 2.78 -2.18
C PRO A 4 -8.30 1.52 -2.42
N ALA A 5 -8.35 0.58 -1.46
CA ALA A 5 -7.53 -0.62 -1.48
C ALA A 5 -8.36 -1.90 -1.36
N LEU A 6 -8.00 -2.92 -2.15
CA LEU A 6 -8.52 -4.28 -2.04
C LEU A 6 -7.39 -5.30 -1.96
N ASP A 7 -7.56 -6.26 -1.06
CA ASP A 7 -6.68 -7.43 -0.94
C ASP A 7 -7.40 -8.66 -1.48
N PHE A 8 -6.63 -9.57 -2.09
CA PHE A 8 -7.17 -10.76 -2.77
C PHE A 8 -6.52 -12.05 -2.27
N ILE A 9 -7.36 -13.04 -1.94
CA ILE A 9 -6.96 -14.43 -1.77
C ILE A 9 -7.88 -15.29 -2.65
N ASP A 10 -7.29 -16.06 -3.55
CA ASP A 10 -7.99 -17.00 -4.43
C ASP A 10 -9.19 -16.38 -5.16
N GLY A 11 -9.01 -15.15 -5.67
CA GLY A 11 -10.03 -14.39 -6.40
C GLY A 11 -11.05 -13.65 -5.53
N ASN A 12 -11.03 -13.85 -4.23
CA ASN A 12 -11.96 -13.22 -3.31
C ASN A 12 -11.37 -11.93 -2.70
N VAL A 13 -12.24 -10.95 -2.47
CA VAL A 13 -11.87 -9.75 -1.71
C VAL A 13 -11.84 -10.09 -0.23
N VAL A 14 -10.70 -9.83 0.40
CA VAL A 14 -10.47 -10.17 1.81
C VAL A 14 -9.83 -9.03 2.58
N ARG A 15 -9.81 -9.13 3.89
CA ARG A 15 -8.92 -8.37 4.80
C ARG A 15 -8.34 -9.29 5.85
N LEU A 16 -7.07 -9.13 6.11
CA LEU A 16 -6.40 -9.76 7.23
C LEU A 16 -6.42 -8.79 8.43
N HIS A 17 -6.53 -9.32 9.63
CA HIS A 17 -6.33 -8.51 10.83
C HIS A 17 -4.85 -8.53 11.19
N GLN A 18 -4.19 -7.38 11.09
CA GLN A 18 -2.75 -7.22 11.34
C GLN A 18 -1.88 -8.25 10.59
N GLY A 19 -2.19 -8.53 9.32
CA GLY A 19 -1.44 -9.45 8.47
C GLY A 19 -1.64 -10.95 8.76
N ASP A 20 -2.48 -11.31 9.75
CA ASP A 20 -2.70 -12.71 10.15
C ASP A 20 -3.68 -13.42 9.20
N TYR A 21 -3.18 -14.40 8.45
CA TYR A 21 -4.00 -15.25 7.55
C TYR A 21 -5.02 -16.11 8.30
N GLY A 22 -4.80 -16.43 9.58
CA GLY A 22 -5.75 -17.13 10.43
C GLY A 22 -6.95 -16.27 10.86
N ARG A 23 -6.84 -14.95 10.67
CA ARG A 23 -7.88 -13.95 10.98
C ARG A 23 -8.37 -13.23 9.74
N GLN A 24 -8.51 -13.98 8.64
CA GLN A 24 -9.07 -13.53 7.37
C GLN A 24 -10.57 -13.24 7.53
N ARG A 25 -11.01 -12.14 6.93
CA ARG A 25 -12.43 -11.82 6.73
C ARG A 25 -12.70 -11.67 5.24
N ASP A 26 -13.69 -12.40 4.75
CA ASP A 26 -14.14 -12.33 3.36
C ASP A 26 -15.23 -11.28 3.20
N TYR A 27 -15.23 -10.62 2.03
CA TYR A 27 -16.24 -9.64 1.67
C TYR A 27 -16.93 -10.08 0.38
N ALA A 28 -18.25 -10.33 0.48
CA ALA A 28 -19.06 -10.74 -0.66
C ALA A 28 -19.11 -9.67 -1.77
N GLY A 29 -19.32 -10.13 -3.00
CA GLY A 29 -19.48 -9.28 -4.17
C GLY A 29 -18.30 -9.33 -5.13
N ASP A 30 -18.55 -8.95 -6.36
CA ASP A 30 -17.55 -8.95 -7.42
C ASP A 30 -16.54 -7.80 -7.24
N ALA A 31 -15.27 -8.14 -7.31
CA ALA A 31 -14.17 -7.19 -7.14
C ALA A 31 -14.17 -6.09 -8.21
N LEU A 32 -14.42 -6.44 -9.47
CA LEU A 32 -14.44 -5.48 -10.56
C LEU A 32 -15.57 -4.47 -10.39
N THR A 33 -16.78 -4.93 -10.07
CA THR A 33 -17.92 -4.07 -9.79
C THR A 33 -17.60 -3.07 -8.68
N ARG A 34 -16.93 -3.51 -7.62
CA ARG A 34 -16.52 -2.65 -6.50
C ARG A 34 -15.48 -1.60 -6.92
N LEU A 35 -14.47 -2.02 -7.68
CA LEU A 35 -13.41 -1.10 -8.16
C LEU A 35 -13.97 -0.06 -9.13
N LEU A 36 -14.88 -0.47 -10.03
CA LEU A 36 -15.59 0.47 -10.93
C LEU A 36 -16.46 1.46 -10.15
N ALA A 37 -17.12 1.01 -9.07
CA ALA A 37 -17.87 1.90 -8.19
C ALA A 37 -16.94 2.90 -7.48
N TYR A 38 -15.75 2.50 -7.03
CA TYR A 38 -14.78 3.42 -6.44
C TYR A 38 -14.28 4.45 -7.47
N GLN A 39 -14.02 4.01 -8.70
CA GLN A 39 -13.65 4.91 -9.80
C GLN A 39 -14.78 5.90 -10.10
N ALA A 40 -16.04 5.44 -10.18
CA ALA A 40 -17.20 6.29 -10.42
C ALA A 40 -17.45 7.32 -9.30
N GLN A 41 -17.05 7.01 -8.06
CA GLN A 41 -17.06 7.91 -6.91
C GLN A 41 -15.87 8.90 -6.90
N GLY A 42 -15.03 8.92 -7.94
CA GLY A 42 -13.97 9.89 -8.12
C GLY A 42 -12.58 9.44 -7.62
N ALA A 43 -12.37 8.15 -7.31
CA ALA A 43 -11.02 7.65 -6.99
C ALA A 43 -10.06 7.98 -8.13
N GLN A 44 -8.92 8.61 -7.79
CA GLN A 44 -7.89 9.01 -8.75
C GLN A 44 -6.75 7.97 -8.87
N ALA A 45 -6.69 7.03 -7.95
CA ALA A 45 -5.79 5.88 -7.96
C ALA A 45 -6.39 4.76 -7.13
N LEU A 46 -5.94 3.52 -7.37
CA LEU A 46 -6.36 2.33 -6.63
C LEU A 46 -5.13 1.52 -6.18
N HIS A 47 -5.30 0.76 -5.10
CA HIS A 47 -4.26 -0.12 -4.57
C HIS A 47 -4.78 -1.55 -4.48
N LEU A 48 -4.08 -2.50 -5.10
CA LEU A 48 -4.44 -3.93 -5.10
C LEU A 48 -3.31 -4.76 -4.50
N VAL A 49 -3.67 -5.73 -3.66
CA VAL A 49 -2.70 -6.64 -3.05
C VAL A 49 -3.06 -8.08 -3.33
N ASP A 50 -2.16 -8.79 -4.01
CA ASP A 50 -2.24 -10.24 -4.22
C ASP A 50 -1.66 -10.99 -3.02
N LEU A 51 -2.51 -11.30 -2.05
CA LEU A 51 -2.10 -12.05 -0.85
C LEU A 51 -1.82 -13.53 -1.13
N SER A 52 -2.44 -14.13 -2.18
CA SER A 52 -2.09 -15.48 -2.63
C SER A 52 -0.65 -15.52 -3.13
N GLY A 53 -0.26 -14.59 -4.00
CA GLY A 53 1.11 -14.44 -4.48
C GLY A 53 2.10 -14.02 -3.38
N ALA A 54 1.65 -13.26 -2.38
CA ALA A 54 2.46 -12.90 -1.23
C ALA A 54 2.83 -14.14 -0.39
N ARG A 55 1.87 -15.04 -0.18
CA ARG A 55 2.05 -16.30 0.55
C ARG A 55 2.85 -17.31 -0.24
N ASP A 56 2.50 -17.51 -1.51
CA ASP A 56 3.12 -18.48 -2.42
C ASP A 56 3.24 -17.88 -3.83
N PRO A 57 4.47 -17.68 -4.37
CA PRO A 57 4.67 -17.13 -5.71
C PRO A 57 3.96 -17.92 -6.82
N ALA A 58 3.87 -19.26 -6.67
CA ALA A 58 3.19 -20.13 -7.64
C ALA A 58 1.68 -19.88 -7.70
N ARG A 59 1.11 -19.23 -6.68
CA ARG A 59 -0.31 -18.89 -6.60
C ARG A 59 -0.62 -17.44 -6.98
N ARG A 60 0.32 -16.75 -7.60
CA ARG A 60 0.10 -15.38 -8.10
C ARG A 60 -1.11 -15.33 -9.03
N GLN A 61 -2.02 -14.38 -8.76
CA GLN A 61 -3.30 -14.23 -9.45
C GLN A 61 -3.19 -13.33 -10.69
N LEU A 62 -2.11 -13.46 -11.49
CA LEU A 62 -1.81 -12.54 -12.59
C LEU A 62 -2.96 -12.40 -13.59
N ALA A 63 -3.61 -13.49 -13.98
CA ALA A 63 -4.72 -13.44 -14.94
C ALA A 63 -5.92 -12.64 -14.42
N MET A 64 -6.24 -12.77 -13.12
CA MET A 64 -7.28 -11.97 -12.48
C MET A 64 -6.88 -10.49 -12.44
N LEU A 65 -5.66 -10.18 -11.99
CA LEU A 65 -5.14 -8.81 -11.93
C LEU A 65 -5.15 -8.17 -13.32
N THR A 66 -4.70 -8.86 -14.37
CA THR A 66 -4.73 -8.36 -15.75
C THR A 66 -6.15 -7.95 -16.16
N ARG A 67 -7.15 -8.83 -15.89
CA ARG A 67 -8.55 -8.51 -16.20
C ARG A 67 -9.04 -7.27 -15.47
N LEU A 68 -8.70 -7.11 -14.18
CA LEU A 68 -9.08 -5.93 -13.39
C LEU A 68 -8.40 -4.67 -13.93
N LEU A 69 -7.09 -4.72 -14.19
CA LEU A 69 -6.29 -3.60 -14.66
C LEU A 69 -6.74 -3.09 -16.02
N GLN A 70 -7.12 -4.00 -16.93
CA GLN A 70 -7.63 -3.65 -18.27
C GLN A 70 -9.00 -2.97 -18.26
N ALA A 71 -9.81 -3.23 -17.23
CA ALA A 71 -11.14 -2.64 -17.10
C ALA A 71 -11.17 -1.28 -16.37
N LEU A 72 -10.07 -0.91 -15.72
CA LEU A 72 -9.96 0.32 -14.93
C LEU A 72 -9.29 1.43 -15.75
N HIS A 73 -9.74 2.68 -15.57
CA HIS A 73 -9.23 3.85 -16.29
C HIS A 73 -8.39 4.78 -15.41
N VAL A 74 -8.27 4.48 -14.12
CA VAL A 74 -7.39 5.21 -13.18
C VAL A 74 -6.12 4.42 -12.92
N PRO A 75 -5.00 5.08 -12.57
CA PRO A 75 -3.78 4.40 -12.21
C PRO A 75 -3.97 3.43 -11.07
N VAL A 76 -3.46 2.20 -11.23
CA VAL A 76 -3.51 1.16 -10.20
C VAL A 76 -2.10 0.80 -9.78
N GLN A 77 -1.83 0.80 -8.48
CA GLN A 77 -0.62 0.21 -7.92
C GLN A 77 -0.92 -1.19 -7.38
N VAL A 78 -0.04 -2.13 -7.71
CA VAL A 78 -0.22 -3.55 -7.37
C VAL A 78 0.94 -4.06 -6.55
N GLY A 79 0.64 -4.70 -5.42
CA GLY A 79 1.59 -5.36 -4.55
C GLY A 79 1.22 -6.82 -4.27
N GLY A 80 2.03 -7.46 -3.42
CA GLY A 80 1.82 -8.85 -3.01
C GLY A 80 2.82 -9.81 -3.65
N GLY A 81 3.84 -10.20 -2.86
CA GLY A 81 4.79 -11.24 -3.23
C GLY A 81 5.71 -10.95 -4.42
N VAL A 82 6.02 -9.70 -4.70
CA VAL A 82 6.98 -9.30 -5.74
C VAL A 82 8.40 -9.66 -5.28
N ARG A 83 9.04 -10.63 -5.94
CA ARG A 83 10.33 -11.19 -5.53
C ARG A 83 11.41 -11.17 -6.61
N SER A 84 11.04 -10.87 -7.86
CA SER A 84 11.94 -10.85 -9.01
C SER A 84 11.65 -9.69 -9.96
N ALA A 85 12.61 -9.37 -10.82
CA ALA A 85 12.41 -8.41 -11.89
C ALA A 85 11.32 -8.86 -12.88
N ASP A 86 11.16 -10.17 -13.06
CA ASP A 86 10.11 -10.72 -13.94
C ASP A 86 8.71 -10.55 -13.33
N ASP A 87 8.58 -10.60 -11.99
CA ASP A 87 7.32 -10.25 -11.31
C ASP A 87 6.97 -8.78 -11.56
N VAL A 88 7.96 -7.88 -11.47
CA VAL A 88 7.74 -6.45 -11.76
C VAL A 88 7.32 -6.26 -13.21
N ALA A 89 8.05 -6.85 -14.17
CA ALA A 89 7.72 -6.77 -15.59
C ALA A 89 6.30 -7.29 -15.86
N ALA A 90 5.95 -8.47 -15.35
CA ALA A 90 4.65 -9.08 -15.57
C ALA A 90 3.48 -8.21 -15.06
N LEU A 91 3.65 -7.55 -13.89
CA LEU A 91 2.62 -6.66 -13.36
C LEU A 91 2.51 -5.35 -14.17
N LEU A 92 3.63 -4.79 -14.62
CA LEU A 92 3.64 -3.62 -15.47
C LEU A 92 3.04 -3.91 -16.85
N ASP A 93 3.35 -5.06 -17.45
CA ASP A 93 2.80 -5.51 -18.73
C ASP A 93 1.29 -5.83 -18.62
N ALA A 94 0.84 -6.27 -17.44
CA ALA A 94 -0.58 -6.46 -17.16
C ALA A 94 -1.37 -5.14 -17.06
N GLY A 95 -0.68 -3.98 -16.98
CA GLY A 95 -1.30 -2.66 -16.93
C GLY A 95 -1.19 -1.95 -15.57
N ALA A 96 -0.42 -2.48 -14.62
CA ALA A 96 -0.16 -1.76 -13.36
C ALA A 96 0.60 -0.46 -13.64
N ALA A 97 0.13 0.66 -13.10
CA ALA A 97 0.83 1.93 -13.17
C ALA A 97 2.09 1.93 -12.30
N ARG A 98 2.01 1.26 -11.14
CA ARG A 98 3.13 1.08 -10.21
C ARG A 98 3.13 -0.31 -9.61
N VAL A 99 4.31 -0.81 -9.29
CA VAL A 99 4.52 -2.06 -8.56
C VAL A 99 5.00 -1.76 -7.15
N VAL A 100 4.33 -2.37 -6.17
CA VAL A 100 4.62 -2.17 -4.75
C VAL A 100 5.52 -3.29 -4.24
N ILE A 101 6.68 -2.91 -3.71
CA ILE A 101 7.76 -3.81 -3.29
C ILE A 101 7.93 -3.68 -1.77
N GLY A 102 7.64 -4.75 -1.03
CA GLY A 102 7.78 -4.80 0.43
C GLY A 102 9.07 -5.52 0.86
N SER A 103 8.94 -6.68 1.48
CA SER A 103 10.04 -7.43 2.10
C SER A 103 11.26 -7.66 1.21
N THR A 104 11.08 -7.75 -0.11
CA THR A 104 12.19 -7.92 -1.06
C THR A 104 13.14 -6.73 -1.05
N ALA A 105 12.64 -5.50 -0.89
CA ALA A 105 13.48 -4.30 -0.81
C ALA A 105 14.42 -4.33 0.39
N VAL A 106 14.00 -4.95 1.49
CA VAL A 106 14.82 -5.13 2.70
C VAL A 106 15.78 -6.30 2.57
N ARG A 107 15.31 -7.43 2.04
CA ARG A 107 16.11 -8.68 1.98
C ARG A 107 17.12 -8.70 0.83
N GLN A 108 16.80 -8.04 -0.28
CA GLN A 108 17.59 -8.01 -1.51
C GLN A 108 17.70 -6.58 -2.06
N PRO A 109 18.21 -5.62 -1.26
CA PRO A 109 18.18 -4.22 -1.63
C PRO A 109 19.01 -3.90 -2.88
N ASP A 110 20.10 -4.63 -3.15
CA ASP A 110 20.91 -4.44 -4.36
C ASP A 110 20.18 -4.94 -5.62
N GLU A 111 19.37 -6.00 -5.48
CA GLU A 111 18.53 -6.46 -6.58
C GLU A 111 17.43 -5.44 -6.88
N VAL A 112 16.76 -4.94 -5.86
CA VAL A 112 15.73 -3.90 -6.02
C VAL A 112 16.34 -2.60 -6.57
N ALA A 113 17.57 -2.25 -6.22
CA ALA A 113 18.31 -1.14 -6.82
C ALA A 113 18.44 -1.27 -8.35
N ARG A 114 18.71 -2.50 -8.84
CA ARG A 114 18.72 -2.76 -10.29
C ARG A 114 17.33 -2.59 -10.93
N TRP A 115 16.26 -2.86 -10.18
CA TRP A 115 14.90 -2.64 -10.68
C TRP A 115 14.58 -1.15 -10.84
N PHE A 116 15.06 -0.29 -9.93
CA PHE A 116 14.95 1.17 -10.09
C PHE A 116 15.61 1.64 -11.38
N ALA A 117 16.80 1.14 -11.70
CA ALA A 117 17.50 1.46 -12.95
C ALA A 117 16.78 0.90 -14.19
N ARG A 118 16.15 -0.28 -14.09
CA ARG A 118 15.51 -0.96 -15.21
C ARG A 118 14.12 -0.42 -15.52
N PHE A 119 13.29 -0.16 -14.49
CA PHE A 119 11.88 0.13 -14.66
C PHE A 119 11.52 1.60 -14.42
N GLY A 120 12.42 2.38 -13.83
CA GLY A 120 12.19 3.76 -13.42
C GLY A 120 11.59 3.89 -12.02
N ALA A 121 12.01 4.92 -11.30
CA ALA A 121 11.58 5.16 -9.91
C ALA A 121 10.09 5.53 -9.81
N GLU A 122 9.53 6.14 -10.84
CA GLU A 122 8.13 6.55 -10.94
C GLU A 122 7.16 5.34 -11.01
N ARG A 123 7.67 4.17 -11.41
CA ARG A 123 6.88 2.93 -11.54
C ARG A 123 7.00 2.01 -10.32
N LEU A 124 7.81 2.37 -9.33
CA LEU A 124 8.04 1.55 -8.14
C LEU A 124 7.59 2.29 -6.88
N VAL A 125 6.99 1.55 -5.95
CA VAL A 125 6.61 2.02 -4.62
C VAL A 125 7.29 1.12 -3.60
N LEU A 126 8.07 1.66 -2.67
CA LEU A 126 8.55 0.89 -1.52
C LEU A 126 7.44 0.80 -0.47
N ALA A 127 7.07 -0.40 -0.08
CA ALA A 127 6.19 -0.65 1.06
C ALA A 127 7.04 -0.91 2.31
N LEU A 128 6.98 0.01 3.26
CA LEU A 128 7.70 -0.02 4.51
C LEU A 128 6.68 -0.13 5.66
N ASP A 129 6.45 -1.37 6.09
CA ASP A 129 5.58 -1.67 7.22
C ASP A 129 6.40 -1.59 8.50
N VAL A 130 6.05 -0.68 9.41
CA VAL A 130 6.91 -0.35 10.55
C VAL A 130 6.28 -0.73 11.89
N ARG A 131 7.14 -1.20 12.80
CA ARG A 131 6.89 -1.21 14.24
C ARG A 131 7.65 -0.07 14.88
N ILE A 132 6.97 0.71 15.72
CA ILE A 132 7.59 1.80 16.45
C ILE A 132 7.94 1.28 17.85
N GLY A 133 9.23 1.25 18.17
CA GLY A 133 9.73 0.84 19.46
C GLY A 133 9.49 1.92 20.54
N ALA A 134 9.69 1.54 21.81
CA ALA A 134 9.65 2.50 22.93
C ALA A 134 10.74 3.60 22.82
N ASP A 135 11.79 3.33 22.08
CA ASP A 135 12.88 4.26 21.72
C ASP A 135 12.51 5.22 20.58
N GLY A 136 11.34 5.05 19.96
CA GLY A 136 10.87 5.82 18.81
C GLY A 136 11.45 5.36 17.46
N GLU A 137 12.28 4.31 17.43
CA GLU A 137 12.77 3.73 16.17
C GLU A 137 11.64 3.10 15.37
N LYS A 138 11.64 3.36 14.06
CA LYS A 138 10.67 2.83 13.10
C LYS A 138 11.29 1.63 12.38
N ARG A 139 11.23 0.45 12.99
CA ARG A 139 11.81 -0.78 12.45
C ARG A 139 10.92 -1.41 11.40
N VAL A 140 11.48 -1.70 10.23
CA VAL A 140 10.74 -2.30 9.12
C VAL A 140 10.54 -3.79 9.39
N ALA A 141 9.29 -4.22 9.36
CA ALA A 141 8.93 -5.63 9.46
C ALA A 141 8.88 -6.29 8.07
N VAL A 142 9.17 -7.57 8.03
CA VAL A 142 9.15 -8.41 6.82
C VAL A 142 8.35 -9.69 7.04
N SER A 143 8.18 -10.52 5.99
CA SER A 143 7.47 -11.80 6.09
C SER A 143 6.03 -11.69 6.60
N GLY A 144 5.25 -10.72 6.09
CA GLY A 144 3.88 -10.50 6.57
C GLY A 144 3.87 -10.10 8.05
N TRP A 145 4.85 -9.26 8.44
CA TRP A 145 5.02 -8.67 9.78
C TRP A 145 5.47 -9.65 10.89
N GLN A 146 5.91 -10.85 10.51
CA GLN A 146 6.33 -11.88 11.47
C GLN A 146 7.77 -11.70 11.97
N GLU A 147 8.59 -10.98 11.20
CA GLU A 147 10.01 -10.80 11.49
C GLU A 147 10.37 -9.31 11.54
N ASP A 148 11.22 -8.94 12.51
CA ASP A 148 11.91 -7.65 12.52
C ASP A 148 13.13 -7.77 11.60
N SER A 149 13.28 -6.83 10.69
CA SER A 149 14.42 -6.85 9.75
C SER A 149 15.73 -6.33 10.35
N GLY A 150 15.67 -5.68 11.49
CA GLY A 150 16.80 -4.93 12.06
C GLY A 150 17.15 -3.64 11.32
N VAL A 151 16.35 -3.24 10.31
CA VAL A 151 16.57 -2.05 9.48
C VAL A 151 15.49 -1.02 9.78
N THR A 152 15.84 0.26 9.88
CA THR A 152 14.87 1.32 10.10
C THR A 152 14.27 1.85 8.79
N LEU A 153 13.10 2.50 8.88
CA LEU A 153 12.48 3.20 7.76
C LEU A 153 13.47 4.21 7.16
N GLU A 154 14.14 4.97 8.02
CA GLU A 154 15.08 6.00 7.59
C GLU A 154 16.23 5.42 6.79
N GLN A 155 16.84 4.30 7.23
CA GLN A 155 17.90 3.61 6.50
C GLN A 155 17.44 3.13 5.12
N MET A 156 16.20 2.63 5.03
CA MET A 156 15.62 2.20 3.75
C MET A 156 15.40 3.39 2.83
N VAL A 157 14.78 4.45 3.31
CA VAL A 157 14.53 5.66 2.51
C VAL A 157 15.85 6.27 2.05
N ASP A 158 16.82 6.49 2.95
CA ASP A 158 18.13 7.08 2.62
C ASP A 158 18.87 6.26 1.54
N ARG A 159 18.82 4.93 1.62
CA ARG A 159 19.42 4.04 0.61
C ARG A 159 18.82 4.24 -0.78
N PHE A 160 17.49 4.26 -0.88
CA PHE A 160 16.81 4.33 -2.17
C PHE A 160 16.65 5.75 -2.71
N LEU A 161 16.81 6.79 -1.89
CA LEU A 161 16.85 8.18 -2.34
C LEU A 161 17.96 8.42 -3.36
N ALA A 162 19.14 7.83 -3.15
CA ALA A 162 20.26 7.92 -4.10
C ALA A 162 19.93 7.30 -5.47
N LEU A 163 18.88 6.47 -5.55
CA LEU A 163 18.39 5.82 -6.77
C LEU A 163 17.14 6.52 -7.34
N GLY A 164 16.80 7.71 -6.80
CA GLY A 164 15.66 8.49 -7.27
C GLY A 164 14.32 8.07 -6.69
N LEU A 165 14.27 7.44 -5.50
CA LEU A 165 13.02 7.03 -4.84
C LEU A 165 12.00 8.18 -4.81
N GLN A 166 10.80 7.92 -5.34
CA GLN A 166 9.71 8.88 -5.40
C GLN A 166 8.52 8.50 -4.51
N HIS A 167 8.21 7.21 -4.36
CA HIS A 167 6.98 6.75 -3.72
C HIS A 167 7.26 5.76 -2.61
N VAL A 168 6.71 6.03 -1.43
CA VAL A 168 6.74 5.12 -0.26
C VAL A 168 5.33 4.94 0.28
N LEU A 169 4.88 3.69 0.38
CA LEU A 169 3.74 3.31 1.19
C LEU A 169 4.26 2.96 2.58
N CYS A 170 3.83 3.68 3.60
CA CYS A 170 4.23 3.44 4.99
C CYS A 170 3.02 2.99 5.81
N THR A 171 3.14 1.81 6.45
CA THR A 171 2.10 1.27 7.34
C THR A 171 2.62 1.24 8.77
N ASP A 172 1.91 1.88 9.71
CA ASP A 172 2.09 1.56 11.13
C ASP A 172 1.31 0.28 11.42
N ILE A 173 2.04 -0.82 11.66
CA ILE A 173 1.46 -2.16 11.87
C ILE A 173 0.52 -2.17 13.09
N ALA A 174 0.82 -1.38 14.12
CA ALA A 174 -0.02 -1.32 15.32
C ALA A 174 -1.41 -0.72 15.03
N CYS A 175 -1.52 0.12 14.00
CA CYS A 175 -2.77 0.75 13.60
C CYS A 175 -3.55 -0.08 12.56
N ASP A 176 -2.88 -0.92 11.75
CA ASP A 176 -3.54 -1.57 10.61
C ASP A 176 -4.67 -2.50 11.02
N GLY A 177 -5.80 -2.37 10.32
CA GLY A 177 -7.00 -3.16 10.56
C GLY A 177 -7.77 -2.83 11.84
N THR A 178 -7.32 -1.85 12.65
CA THR A 178 -7.95 -1.50 13.93
C THR A 178 -9.15 -0.58 13.81
N LEU A 179 -9.23 0.27 12.77
CA LEU A 179 -10.21 1.36 12.62
C LEU A 179 -10.16 2.39 13.77
N GLN A 180 -9.00 2.56 14.42
CA GLN A 180 -8.83 3.43 15.60
C GLN A 180 -8.03 4.69 15.29
N GLY A 181 -7.83 5.01 14.02
CA GLY A 181 -7.07 6.16 13.56
C GLY A 181 -5.67 5.80 13.07
N ALA A 182 -5.14 6.68 12.20
CA ALA A 182 -3.78 6.58 11.69
C ALA A 182 -2.78 7.27 12.64
N ASN A 183 -1.52 6.84 12.59
CA ASN A 183 -0.44 7.48 13.34
C ASN A 183 0.01 8.78 12.68
N VAL A 184 -0.73 9.87 12.91
CA VAL A 184 -0.46 11.19 12.33
C VAL A 184 0.94 11.71 12.68
N ALA A 185 1.42 11.42 13.91
CA ALA A 185 2.74 11.86 14.36
C ALA A 185 3.87 11.21 13.53
N LEU A 186 3.76 9.93 13.23
CA LEU A 186 4.67 9.23 12.32
C LEU A 186 4.76 9.95 10.98
N TYR A 187 3.62 10.22 10.34
CA TYR A 187 3.60 10.82 9.01
C TYR A 187 4.15 12.23 8.99
N ARG A 188 3.83 13.05 10.00
CA ARG A 188 4.43 14.40 10.15
C ARG A 188 5.95 14.35 10.22
N GLN A 189 6.51 13.39 10.97
CA GLN A 189 7.96 13.25 11.13
C GLN A 189 8.62 12.82 9.82
N ILE A 190 8.12 11.75 9.16
CA ILE A 190 8.77 11.22 7.96
C ILE A 190 8.61 12.14 6.76
N CYS A 191 7.45 12.80 6.59
CA CYS A 191 7.24 13.74 5.50
C CYS A 191 8.07 15.02 5.67
N ALA A 192 8.23 15.51 6.91
CA ALA A 192 9.11 16.65 7.18
C ALA A 192 10.59 16.33 6.93
N ARG A 193 11.03 15.09 7.24
CA ARG A 193 12.41 14.64 7.00
C ARG A 193 12.70 14.40 5.52
N TYR A 194 11.73 13.93 4.76
CA TYR A 194 11.89 13.52 3.35
C TYR A 194 10.85 14.22 2.45
N PRO A 195 10.89 15.55 2.31
CA PRO A 195 9.86 16.31 1.58
C PRO A 195 9.83 15.99 0.07
N GLN A 196 10.88 15.37 -0.47
CA GLN A 196 10.96 14.94 -1.87
C GLN A 196 10.30 13.58 -2.12
N VAL A 197 9.89 12.85 -1.08
CA VAL A 197 9.25 11.53 -1.19
C VAL A 197 7.74 11.66 -1.04
N ALA A 198 7.00 11.09 -1.98
CA ALA A 198 5.55 10.99 -1.93
C ALA A 198 5.13 9.84 -0.99
N PHE A 199 4.94 10.13 0.29
CA PHE A 199 4.45 9.16 1.24
C PHE A 199 2.96 8.92 1.11
N GLN A 200 2.58 7.64 1.16
CA GLN A 200 1.21 7.16 1.27
C GLN A 200 1.02 6.57 2.67
N SER A 201 0.06 7.08 3.43
CA SER A 201 -0.30 6.51 4.73
C SER A 201 -1.15 5.27 4.56
N SER A 202 -0.90 4.26 5.36
CA SER A 202 -1.67 3.00 5.39
C SER A 202 -1.93 2.58 6.83
N GLY A 203 -3.10 1.96 7.05
CA GLY A 203 -3.52 1.44 8.35
C GLY A 203 -4.30 2.45 9.21
N GLY A 204 -5.23 1.92 10.00
CA GLY A 204 -5.94 2.63 11.05
C GLY A 204 -7.19 3.41 10.64
N ILE A 205 -7.36 3.78 9.37
CA ILE A 205 -8.50 4.61 8.93
C ILE A 205 -9.83 3.93 9.24
N GLY A 206 -10.61 4.53 10.14
CA GLY A 206 -11.93 4.08 10.55
C GLY A 206 -13.08 4.99 10.12
N GLY A 207 -12.79 6.26 9.77
CA GLY A 207 -13.79 7.22 9.37
C GLY A 207 -13.21 8.53 8.83
N LEU A 208 -14.09 9.48 8.53
CA LEU A 208 -13.71 10.79 7.95
C LEU A 208 -12.83 11.61 8.91
N ALA A 209 -13.01 11.47 10.22
CA ALA A 209 -12.19 12.16 11.21
C ALA A 209 -10.70 11.78 11.11
N ASP A 210 -10.40 10.52 10.78
CA ASP A 210 -9.02 10.04 10.62
C ASP A 210 -8.38 10.61 9.34
N ILE A 211 -9.17 10.71 8.27
CA ILE A 211 -8.75 11.37 7.02
C ILE A 211 -8.46 12.86 7.29
N ALA A 212 -9.35 13.54 8.01
CA ALA A 212 -9.16 14.93 8.39
C ALA A 212 -7.90 15.14 9.24
N ALA A 213 -7.59 14.21 10.16
CA ALA A 213 -6.41 14.29 11.01
C ALA A 213 -5.08 14.14 10.22
N LEU A 214 -5.09 13.43 9.09
CA LEU A 214 -3.92 13.30 8.22
C LEU A 214 -3.68 14.51 7.33
N ARG A 215 -4.65 15.42 7.18
CA ARG A 215 -4.43 16.68 6.45
C ARG A 215 -3.33 17.47 7.12
N GLY A 216 -2.46 18.07 6.32
CA GLY A 216 -1.30 18.82 6.83
C GLY A 216 -0.20 17.96 7.47
N SER A 217 -0.30 16.62 7.42
CA SER A 217 0.79 15.74 7.84
C SER A 217 1.92 15.62 6.81
N GLY A 218 1.67 16.07 5.58
CA GLY A 218 2.61 15.97 4.45
C GLY A 218 2.40 14.73 3.58
N VAL A 219 1.57 13.75 3.96
CA VAL A 219 1.28 12.59 3.11
C VAL A 219 0.56 13.02 1.82
N GLN A 220 0.91 12.39 0.72
CA GLN A 220 0.30 12.66 -0.58
C GLN A 220 -0.84 11.70 -0.91
N GLY A 221 -0.89 10.54 -0.25
CA GLY A 221 -1.93 9.56 -0.41
C GLY A 221 -2.38 8.95 0.92
N VAL A 222 -3.65 8.55 0.99
CA VAL A 222 -4.24 7.82 2.11
C VAL A 222 -4.84 6.53 1.58
N ILE A 223 -4.24 5.39 1.95
CA ILE A 223 -4.77 4.07 1.61
C ILE A 223 -5.96 3.77 2.52
N VAL A 224 -7.10 3.48 1.92
CA VAL A 224 -8.34 3.16 2.66
C VAL A 224 -8.90 1.83 2.17
N GLY A 225 -8.88 0.83 3.03
CA GLY A 225 -9.39 -0.51 2.73
C GLY A 225 -10.64 -0.83 3.53
N ARG A 226 -10.45 -1.30 4.77
CA ARG A 226 -11.49 -1.85 5.64
C ARG A 226 -12.68 -0.91 5.84
N ALA A 227 -12.44 0.38 6.08
CA ALA A 227 -13.52 1.35 6.31
C ALA A 227 -14.48 1.47 5.11
N LEU A 228 -13.95 1.43 3.87
CA LEU A 228 -14.78 1.41 2.66
C LEU A 228 -15.53 0.09 2.50
N LEU A 229 -14.87 -1.05 2.76
CA LEU A 229 -15.49 -2.37 2.69
C LEU A 229 -16.63 -2.55 3.69
N GLU A 230 -16.53 -1.92 4.87
CA GLU A 230 -17.53 -1.96 5.93
C GLU A 230 -18.57 -0.83 5.82
N GLY A 231 -18.51 0.00 4.76
CA GLY A 231 -19.47 1.10 4.53
C GLY A 231 -19.43 2.20 5.60
N LYS A 232 -18.27 2.41 6.24
CA LYS A 232 -18.09 3.49 7.24
C LYS A 232 -18.09 4.87 6.61
N MET A 233 -17.77 4.94 5.31
CA MET A 233 -17.82 6.12 4.45
C MET A 233 -17.80 5.67 2.99
N SER A 234 -18.21 6.53 2.08
CA SER A 234 -18.00 6.37 0.64
C SER A 234 -16.63 6.94 0.22
N VAL A 235 -16.18 6.60 -1.00
CA VAL A 235 -14.98 7.20 -1.59
C VAL A 235 -15.20 8.70 -1.85
N GLU A 236 -16.40 9.07 -2.30
CA GLU A 236 -16.77 10.47 -2.55
C GLU A 236 -16.69 11.32 -1.27
N GLU A 237 -17.24 10.83 -0.15
CA GLU A 237 -17.15 11.50 1.15
C GLU A 237 -15.71 11.63 1.63
N ALA A 238 -14.91 10.57 1.44
CA ALA A 238 -13.49 10.57 1.81
C ALA A 238 -12.68 11.60 1.00
N ILE A 239 -12.95 11.70 -0.33
CA ILE A 239 -12.32 12.70 -1.21
C ILE A 239 -12.75 14.12 -0.81
N ALA A 240 -14.04 14.34 -0.62
CA ALA A 240 -14.56 15.64 -0.19
C ALA A 240 -13.92 16.07 1.15
N CYS A 241 -13.84 15.14 2.11
CA CYS A 241 -13.16 15.40 3.38
C CYS A 241 -11.66 15.74 3.19
N TRP A 242 -10.96 15.06 2.29
CA TRP A 242 -9.54 15.32 2.01
C TRP A 242 -9.30 16.68 1.36
N GLN A 243 -10.20 17.12 0.47
CA GLN A 243 -10.06 18.36 -0.32
C GLN A 243 -10.54 19.62 0.42
N ASN A 244 -11.51 19.48 1.32
CA ASN A 244 -12.08 20.62 2.06
C ASN A 244 -11.20 20.96 3.27
N ALA A 245 -9.99 21.49 3.01
CA ALA A 245 -9.04 21.97 4.01
C ALA A 245 -9.08 23.50 4.10
#